data_7adb4d2fde02f0367473b7e80e534679
#
_entry.id   7adb4d2fde02f0367473b7e80e534679
#
_cell.length_a   1.000
_cell.length_b   1.000
_cell.length_c   1.000
_cell.angle_alpha   90.00
_cell.angle_beta   90.00
_cell.angle_gamma   90.00
#
_symmetry.space_group_name_H-M   'P 1'
#
loop_
_entity.id
_entity.type
_entity.pdbx_description
1 polymer ?
#
loop_
_entity_poly.entity_id
_entity_poly.type
_entity_poly.pdbx_seq_one_letter_code
_entity_poly.pdbx_strand_id
1 'polypeptide(L)'
;YNSAPPPTPRLRQGLTCRFAAKWPLPNAGKNKTNMSIPKFETFTSGAVPVSTENIDTDQIIPARFLKATQRKGFGDNLFRDWRYDARGQRIASFPLNDSRYGGKILVAGRNFGCGSSREHAAWAIADYGFRVVVSSFFADIFRNNALNNGLLPITVSGEFLAAVFAAIDGDPATQFTVDLDNQTLTICATGRSERFEIDAYKKRCLLNGYDDVDYLRSIAPQIEAFEQAHK
;
A
#
# COMPACT_ATOMS: atom_id res chain seq x y z
N TYR A 1 65.81 -19.36 -8.34
CA TYR A 1 64.92 -19.73 -7.21
C TYR A 1 63.67 -20.40 -7.80
N ASN A 2 63.71 -21.75 -7.73
CA ASN A 2 62.60 -22.64 -8.12
C ASN A 2 61.59 -22.64 -6.97
N SER A 3 60.38 -22.25 -7.22
CA SER A 3 59.22 -22.51 -6.32
C SER A 3 58.19 -23.35 -7.08
N ALA A 4 57.97 -24.56 -6.59
CA ALA A 4 57.01 -25.53 -7.08
C ALA A 4 55.55 -25.03 -6.88
N PRO A 5 54.58 -25.41 -7.74
CA PRO A 5 53.18 -25.06 -7.58
C PRO A 5 52.53 -25.86 -6.43
N PRO A 6 51.50 -25.30 -5.77
CA PRO A 6 50.79 -25.97 -4.67
C PRO A 6 49.93 -27.15 -5.19
N PRO A 7 49.69 -28.16 -4.36
CA PRO A 7 48.95 -29.36 -4.74
C PRO A 7 47.45 -29.10 -4.88
N THR A 8 46.85 -29.66 -5.94
CA THR A 8 45.44 -29.72 -6.23
C THR A 8 44.65 -30.47 -5.13
N PRO A 9 43.48 -29.98 -4.68
CA PRO A 9 42.67 -30.71 -3.71
C PRO A 9 41.98 -31.92 -4.37
N ARG A 10 42.15 -33.10 -3.75
CA ARG A 10 41.43 -34.32 -4.10
C ARG A 10 39.93 -34.16 -3.84
N LEU A 11 39.14 -34.42 -4.86
CA LEU A 11 37.70 -34.64 -4.77
C LEU A 11 37.44 -35.86 -3.87
N ARG A 12 36.84 -35.63 -2.70
CA ARG A 12 36.22 -36.70 -1.90
C ARG A 12 34.88 -37.06 -2.50
N GLN A 13 34.80 -38.26 -3.07
CA GLN A 13 33.55 -38.92 -3.41
C GLN A 13 32.80 -39.31 -2.12
N GLY A 14 31.48 -39.11 -2.13
CA GLY A 14 30.54 -39.80 -1.25
C GLY A 14 30.11 -39.05 0.00
N LEU A 15 29.14 -38.17 -0.16
CA LEU A 15 28.16 -37.86 0.90
C LEU A 15 26.77 -37.86 0.25
N THR A 16 26.12 -39.02 0.32
CA THR A 16 24.69 -39.17 0.08
C THR A 16 23.95 -38.35 1.13
N CYS A 17 23.42 -37.21 0.72
CA CYS A 17 22.59 -36.39 1.60
C CYS A 17 21.22 -37.06 1.77
N ARG A 18 21.10 -37.97 2.75
CA ARG A 18 19.82 -38.39 3.32
C ARG A 18 19.46 -37.38 4.39
N PHE A 19 18.80 -36.30 4.02
CA PHE A 19 18.02 -35.48 4.95
C PHE A 19 16.61 -35.32 4.42
N ALA A 20 15.84 -36.39 4.49
CA ALA A 20 14.39 -36.30 4.57
C ALA A 20 14.01 -36.10 6.06
N ALA A 21 14.37 -34.96 6.63
CA ALA A 21 13.76 -34.53 7.87
C ALA A 21 12.37 -34.03 7.53
N LYS A 22 11.35 -34.86 7.76
CA LYS A 22 9.95 -34.41 7.85
C LYS A 22 9.89 -33.36 8.96
N TRP A 23 9.93 -32.09 8.54
CA TRP A 23 9.61 -30.97 9.42
C TRP A 23 8.12 -31.14 9.78
N PRO A 24 7.74 -31.31 11.06
CA PRO A 24 6.34 -31.32 11.41
C PRO A 24 5.78 -29.94 11.11
N LEU A 25 4.80 -29.89 10.19
CA LEU A 25 4.01 -28.68 9.99
C LEU A 25 3.41 -28.29 11.35
N PRO A 26 3.62 -27.06 11.82
CA PRO A 26 2.99 -26.63 13.05
C PRO A 26 1.47 -26.77 12.90
N ASN A 27 0.85 -27.46 13.86
CA ASN A 27 -0.59 -27.59 13.98
C ASN A 27 -1.23 -26.22 13.77
N ALA A 28 -2.09 -26.10 12.77
CA ALA A 28 -2.93 -24.93 12.51
C ALA A 28 -4.00 -24.80 13.61
N GLY A 29 -3.55 -24.59 14.84
CA GLY A 29 -4.35 -24.23 16.00
C GLY A 29 -4.70 -22.75 15.94
N LYS A 30 -5.96 -22.49 15.62
CA LYS A 30 -6.79 -21.31 15.87
C LYS A 30 -6.18 -20.30 16.84
N ASN A 31 -5.50 -19.28 16.29
CA ASN A 31 -5.38 -17.90 16.78
C ASN A 31 -4.67 -17.08 15.72
N LYS A 32 -5.37 -16.86 14.60
CA LYS A 32 -5.02 -15.82 13.64
C LYS A 32 -5.93 -14.64 13.92
N THR A 33 -5.41 -13.61 14.56
CA THR A 33 -5.83 -12.24 14.27
C THR A 33 -5.38 -11.91 12.85
N ASN A 34 -5.94 -12.63 11.87
CA ASN A 34 -5.85 -12.25 10.47
C ASN A 34 -6.67 -10.96 10.36
N MET A 35 -6.01 -9.83 10.34
CA MET A 35 -6.59 -8.63 9.74
C MET A 35 -6.66 -8.90 8.24
N SER A 36 -7.75 -9.58 7.81
CA SER A 36 -8.03 -9.76 6.40
C SER A 36 -8.13 -8.38 5.76
N ILE A 37 -7.39 -8.19 4.66
CA ILE A 37 -7.54 -6.99 3.83
C ILE A 37 -9.01 -6.93 3.40
N PRO A 38 -9.76 -5.86 3.71
CA PRO A 38 -11.16 -5.80 3.30
C PRO A 38 -11.23 -5.72 1.77
N LYS A 39 -12.15 -6.48 1.17
CA LYS A 39 -12.39 -6.46 -0.27
C LYS A 39 -12.60 -5.03 -0.75
N PHE A 40 -12.06 -4.75 -1.92
CA PHE A 40 -12.26 -3.47 -2.58
C PHE A 40 -13.50 -3.58 -3.48
N GLU A 41 -14.48 -2.78 -3.18
CA GLU A 41 -15.71 -2.65 -3.99
C GLU A 41 -15.72 -1.25 -4.60
N THR A 42 -16.41 -1.08 -5.72
CA THR A 42 -16.69 0.25 -6.29
C THR A 42 -17.43 1.10 -5.26
N PHE A 43 -16.95 2.29 -5.01
CA PHE A 43 -17.58 3.20 -4.06
C PHE A 43 -17.50 4.66 -4.49
N THR A 44 -18.41 5.47 -3.96
CA THR A 44 -18.40 6.93 -4.08
C THR A 44 -18.12 7.54 -2.72
N SER A 45 -17.25 8.53 -2.65
CA SER A 45 -16.82 9.18 -1.41
C SER A 45 -16.32 10.59 -1.65
N GLY A 46 -16.42 11.43 -0.62
CA GLY A 46 -15.66 12.68 -0.54
C GLY A 46 -14.15 12.43 -0.46
N ALA A 47 -13.39 13.50 -0.54
CA ALA A 47 -11.94 13.47 -0.52
C ALA A 47 -11.35 14.51 0.43
N VAL A 48 -10.13 14.24 0.91
CA VAL A 48 -9.34 15.17 1.72
C VAL A 48 -8.11 15.60 0.91
N PRO A 49 -7.96 16.90 0.58
CA PRO A 49 -6.85 17.40 -0.22
C PRO A 49 -5.61 17.68 0.64
N VAL A 50 -4.44 17.21 0.21
CA VAL A 50 -3.13 17.59 0.73
C VAL A 50 -2.26 17.94 -0.49
N SER A 51 -2.38 19.17 -0.98
CA SER A 51 -1.82 19.61 -2.26
C SER A 51 -0.29 19.75 -2.28
N THR A 52 0.37 19.62 -1.13
CA THR A 52 1.84 19.66 -1.03
C THR A 52 2.45 18.56 -1.89
N GLU A 53 3.46 18.93 -2.67
CA GLU A 53 4.27 17.99 -3.45
C GLU A 53 5.45 17.44 -2.64
N ASN A 54 6.03 16.34 -3.10
CA ASN A 54 7.21 15.71 -2.50
C ASN A 54 7.01 15.35 -1.02
N ILE A 55 5.81 14.93 -0.65
CA ILE A 55 5.54 14.47 0.71
C ILE A 55 6.33 13.19 0.95
N ASP A 56 7.28 13.26 1.88
CA ASP A 56 8.07 12.11 2.28
C ASP A 56 7.39 11.26 3.36
N THR A 57 7.93 10.07 3.58
CA THR A 57 7.37 9.13 4.55
C THR A 57 7.53 9.60 6.00
N ASP A 58 8.48 10.50 6.34
CA ASP A 58 8.60 11.13 7.66
C ASP A 58 7.48 12.13 7.91
N GLN A 59 7.06 12.84 6.88
CA GLN A 59 5.92 13.76 6.95
C GLN A 59 4.59 13.01 7.09
N ILE A 60 4.46 11.86 6.39
CA ILE A 60 3.27 10.99 6.53
C ILE A 60 3.22 10.39 7.93
N ILE A 61 4.34 9.83 8.41
CA ILE A 61 4.46 9.23 9.74
C ILE A 61 5.85 9.48 10.34
N PRO A 62 5.97 10.35 11.34
CA PRO A 62 7.25 10.69 11.95
C PRO A 62 8.00 9.48 12.52
N ALA A 63 9.32 9.44 12.32
CA ALA A 63 10.19 8.32 12.67
C ALA A 63 10.04 7.84 14.13
N ARG A 64 9.68 8.73 15.06
CA ARG A 64 9.48 8.39 16.48
C ARG A 64 8.38 7.37 16.73
N PHE A 65 7.44 7.19 15.77
CA PHE A 65 6.33 6.22 15.85
C PHE A 65 6.68 4.85 15.24
N LEU A 66 7.82 4.67 14.59
CA LEU A 66 8.17 3.43 13.88
C LEU A 66 8.48 2.24 14.80
N LYS A 67 8.60 2.46 16.10
CA LYS A 67 8.77 1.37 17.10
C LYS A 67 7.48 0.60 17.37
N ALA A 68 6.33 1.08 16.88
CA ALA A 68 5.06 0.42 17.07
C ALA A 68 4.98 -0.86 16.22
N THR A 69 4.54 -1.95 16.86
CA THR A 69 4.32 -3.25 16.21
C THR A 69 2.85 -3.53 15.92
N GLN A 70 1.95 -2.68 16.42
CA GLN A 70 0.51 -2.80 16.23
C GLN A 70 0.01 -1.75 15.24
N ARG A 71 -0.83 -2.18 14.30
CA ARG A 71 -1.42 -1.30 13.27
C ARG A 71 -2.60 -0.49 13.81
N LYS A 72 -3.39 -1.07 14.72
CA LYS A 72 -4.61 -0.43 15.25
C LYS A 72 -4.28 0.82 16.07
N GLY A 73 -4.94 1.93 15.78
CA GLY A 73 -4.71 3.24 16.40
C GLY A 73 -3.51 3.99 15.82
N PHE A 74 -2.89 3.45 14.75
CA PHE A 74 -1.73 4.07 14.13
C PHE A 74 -2.11 5.30 13.30
N GLY A 75 -3.34 5.35 12.80
CA GLY A 75 -3.90 6.47 12.05
C GLY A 75 -3.92 7.79 12.82
N ASP A 76 -3.96 7.76 14.15
CA ASP A 76 -3.88 8.97 14.98
C ASP A 76 -2.58 9.75 14.77
N ASN A 77 -1.53 9.07 14.30
CA ASN A 77 -0.22 9.65 14.03
C ASN A 77 -0.02 10.08 12.56
N LEU A 78 -1.02 9.86 11.70
CA LEU A 78 -0.99 10.30 10.31
C LEU A 78 -0.80 11.82 10.23
N PHE A 79 0.23 12.28 9.51
CA PHE A 79 0.62 13.70 9.40
C PHE A 79 0.72 14.41 10.76
N ARG A 80 1.23 13.72 11.78
CA ARG A 80 1.20 14.18 13.17
C ARG A 80 1.73 15.60 13.34
N ASP A 81 2.87 15.91 12.72
CA ASP A 81 3.56 17.20 12.86
C ASP A 81 2.92 18.33 12.05
N TRP A 82 2.02 18.00 11.13
CA TRP A 82 1.22 18.96 10.37
C TRP A 82 -0.18 19.15 10.96
N ARG A 83 -0.69 18.11 11.64
CA ARG A 83 -2.03 18.14 12.24
C ARG A 83 -2.07 18.77 13.62
N TYR A 84 -0.93 18.79 14.31
CA TYR A 84 -0.87 19.25 15.70
C TYR A 84 0.30 20.19 15.91
N ASP A 85 0.10 21.20 16.73
CA ASP A 85 1.17 22.12 17.16
C ASP A 85 2.07 21.49 18.27
N ALA A 86 3.07 22.25 18.71
CA ALA A 86 4.01 21.83 19.76
C ALA A 86 3.30 21.58 21.13
N ARG A 87 2.10 22.11 21.33
CA ARG A 87 1.28 21.91 22.53
C ARG A 87 0.31 20.74 22.36
N GLY A 88 0.31 20.04 21.21
CA GLY A 88 -0.62 18.96 20.90
C GLY A 88 -2.03 19.43 20.52
N GLN A 89 -2.23 20.71 20.24
CA GLN A 89 -3.51 21.24 19.78
C GLN A 89 -3.65 21.04 18.26
N ARG A 90 -4.88 20.76 17.81
CA ARG A 90 -5.18 20.58 16.39
C ARG A 90 -4.99 21.88 15.62
N ILE A 91 -4.23 21.83 14.53
CA ILE A 91 -4.08 22.94 13.59
C ILE A 91 -5.30 22.92 12.66
N ALA A 92 -6.26 23.80 12.89
CA ALA A 92 -7.55 23.81 12.19
C ALA A 92 -7.41 24.03 10.68
N SER A 93 -6.37 24.71 10.22
CA SER A 93 -6.12 24.95 8.80
C SER A 93 -5.60 23.72 8.03
N PHE A 94 -5.20 22.65 8.72
CA PHE A 94 -4.76 21.44 8.04
C PHE A 94 -5.96 20.58 7.60
N PRO A 95 -6.04 20.14 6.33
CA PRO A 95 -7.26 19.56 5.76
C PRO A 95 -7.83 18.35 6.52
N LEU A 96 -6.98 17.49 7.11
CA LEU A 96 -7.45 16.36 7.91
C LEU A 96 -8.10 16.78 9.25
N ASN A 97 -7.95 18.02 9.66
CA ASN A 97 -8.59 18.59 10.87
C ASN A 97 -9.79 19.47 10.54
N ASP A 98 -10.00 19.78 9.27
CA ASP A 98 -11.08 20.64 8.78
C ASP A 98 -12.33 19.79 8.49
N SER A 99 -13.40 20.03 9.21
CA SER A 99 -14.66 19.27 9.07
C SER A 99 -15.38 19.43 7.72
N ARG A 100 -14.95 20.39 6.89
CA ARG A 100 -15.47 20.54 5.52
C ARG A 100 -15.05 19.38 4.62
N TYR A 101 -13.89 18.77 4.90
CA TYR A 101 -13.35 17.64 4.14
C TYR A 101 -13.62 16.33 4.86
N GLY A 102 -13.89 15.30 4.10
CA GLY A 102 -14.10 13.97 4.66
C GLY A 102 -14.21 12.91 3.58
N GLY A 103 -14.18 11.66 4.02
CA GLY A 103 -14.33 10.52 3.11
C GLY A 103 -13.14 9.57 3.13
N LYS A 104 -13.13 8.67 2.13
CA LYS A 104 -12.18 7.55 2.05
C LYS A 104 -11.05 7.78 1.05
N ILE A 105 -10.96 8.98 0.47
CA ILE A 105 -9.99 9.32 -0.58
C ILE A 105 -9.07 10.42 -0.06
N LEU A 106 -7.76 10.17 -0.08
CA LEU A 106 -6.72 11.18 0.14
C LEU A 106 -6.22 11.65 -1.23
N VAL A 107 -6.31 12.95 -1.52
CA VAL A 107 -5.74 13.53 -2.75
C VAL A 107 -4.47 14.27 -2.41
N ALA A 108 -3.36 13.82 -2.97
CA ALA A 108 -2.02 14.33 -2.64
C ALA A 108 -1.34 14.98 -3.85
N GLY A 109 -0.44 15.91 -3.59
CA GLY A 109 0.43 16.49 -4.60
C GLY A 109 1.38 15.46 -5.22
N ARG A 110 2.10 15.87 -6.26
CA ARG A 110 3.04 15.00 -7.00
C ARG A 110 4.14 14.45 -6.08
N ASN A 111 4.63 13.24 -6.41
CA ASN A 111 5.74 12.55 -5.72
C ASN A 111 5.44 12.22 -4.25
N PHE A 112 4.26 11.62 -4.03
CA PHE A 112 3.81 11.22 -2.70
C PHE A 112 4.52 9.96 -2.20
N GLY A 113 4.90 9.96 -0.92
CA GLY A 113 5.55 8.83 -0.25
C GLY A 113 7.02 8.67 -0.62
N CYS A 114 7.71 9.74 -1.04
CA CYS A 114 9.15 9.74 -1.29
C CYS A 114 9.94 9.53 0.02
N GLY A 115 11.28 9.38 -0.11
CA GLY A 115 12.16 9.16 1.03
C GLY A 115 12.32 7.69 1.42
N SER A 116 12.46 7.42 2.72
CA SER A 116 12.79 6.09 3.23
C SER A 116 11.64 5.10 3.08
N SER A 117 11.99 3.82 2.87
CA SER A 117 10.99 2.73 2.84
C SER A 117 10.33 2.55 4.21
N ARG A 118 9.06 2.93 4.32
CA ARG A 118 8.28 2.79 5.56
C ARG A 118 6.89 2.24 5.26
N GLU A 119 6.71 0.98 5.56
CA GLU A 119 5.38 0.35 5.50
C GLU A 119 4.39 1.04 6.44
N HIS A 120 4.87 1.58 7.55
CA HIS A 120 4.08 2.34 8.53
C HIS A 120 3.35 3.55 7.93
N ALA A 121 3.85 4.14 6.85
CA ALA A 121 3.14 5.23 6.16
C ALA A 121 1.82 4.73 5.55
N ALA A 122 1.84 3.56 4.91
CA ALA A 122 0.63 2.93 4.39
C ALA A 122 -0.32 2.50 5.53
N TRP A 123 0.21 1.99 6.64
CA TRP A 123 -0.59 1.64 7.82
C TRP A 123 -1.32 2.86 8.39
N ALA A 124 -0.61 3.99 8.56
CA ALA A 124 -1.20 5.19 9.11
C ALA A 124 -2.35 5.71 8.24
N ILE A 125 -2.19 5.70 6.92
CA ILE A 125 -3.22 6.15 5.98
C ILE A 125 -4.43 5.21 6.02
N ALA A 126 -4.20 3.89 5.97
CA ALA A 126 -5.26 2.90 5.98
C ALA A 126 -6.02 2.87 7.32
N ASP A 127 -5.31 2.91 8.46
CA ASP A 127 -5.93 2.89 9.80
C ASP A 127 -6.65 4.20 10.12
N TYR A 128 -6.26 5.32 9.50
CA TYR A 128 -7.02 6.58 9.58
C TYR A 128 -8.38 6.50 8.88
N GLY A 129 -8.57 5.53 7.98
CA GLY A 129 -9.82 5.27 7.28
C GLY A 129 -9.79 5.53 5.77
N PHE A 130 -8.66 5.94 5.21
CA PHE A 130 -8.53 6.06 3.77
C PHE A 130 -8.43 4.69 3.08
N ARG A 131 -9.06 4.58 1.92
CA ARG A 131 -9.03 3.39 1.05
C ARG A 131 -8.24 3.65 -0.23
N VAL A 132 -8.13 4.92 -0.61
CA VAL A 132 -7.52 5.37 -1.85
C VAL A 132 -6.62 6.57 -1.57
N VAL A 133 -5.48 6.61 -2.24
CA VAL A 133 -4.65 7.81 -2.36
C VAL A 133 -4.52 8.15 -3.85
N VAL A 134 -4.80 9.40 -4.21
CA VAL A 134 -4.70 9.91 -5.59
C VAL A 134 -3.52 10.87 -5.68
N SER A 135 -2.66 10.67 -6.68
CA SER A 135 -1.54 11.57 -6.99
C SER A 135 -1.15 11.44 -8.46
N SER A 136 -0.39 12.39 -8.99
CA SER A 136 0.17 12.25 -10.33
C SER A 136 1.47 11.43 -10.39
N PHE A 137 2.09 11.15 -9.23
CA PHE A 137 3.26 10.29 -9.12
C PHE A 137 3.43 9.80 -7.69
N PHE A 138 3.83 8.54 -7.54
CA PHE A 138 4.18 7.92 -6.26
C PHE A 138 5.62 7.40 -6.28
N ALA A 139 6.29 7.45 -5.14
CA ALA A 139 7.51 6.66 -4.97
C ALA A 139 7.18 5.15 -5.02
N ASP A 140 7.98 4.36 -5.74
CA ASP A 140 7.72 2.95 -6.01
C ASP A 140 7.54 2.11 -4.74
N ILE A 141 8.39 2.35 -3.74
CA ILE A 141 8.33 1.61 -2.47
C ILE A 141 7.02 1.91 -1.74
N PHE A 142 6.62 3.19 -1.67
CA PHE A 142 5.34 3.56 -1.06
C PHE A 142 4.16 2.91 -1.80
N ARG A 143 4.16 2.96 -3.14
CA ARG A 143 3.12 2.35 -3.99
C ARG A 143 2.95 0.87 -3.67
N ASN A 144 4.05 0.12 -3.59
CA ASN A 144 4.03 -1.30 -3.27
C ASN A 144 3.54 -1.56 -1.84
N ASN A 145 4.02 -0.81 -0.85
CA ASN A 145 3.58 -0.91 0.53
C ASN A 145 2.08 -0.61 0.67
N ALA A 146 1.56 0.39 -0.05
CA ALA A 146 0.15 0.73 -0.07
C ALA A 146 -0.71 -0.46 -0.55
N LEU A 147 -0.37 -1.03 -1.71
CA LEU A 147 -1.08 -2.17 -2.29
C LEU A 147 -1.07 -3.39 -1.36
N ASN A 148 0.06 -3.68 -0.72
CA ASN A 148 0.20 -4.80 0.23
C ASN A 148 -0.63 -4.60 1.52
N ASN A 149 -1.06 -3.37 1.80
CA ASN A 149 -1.86 -3.03 2.97
C ASN A 149 -3.32 -2.71 2.64
N GLY A 150 -3.80 -3.04 1.44
CA GLY A 150 -5.18 -2.83 1.03
C GLY A 150 -5.54 -1.38 0.75
N LEU A 151 -4.54 -0.51 0.59
CA LEU A 151 -4.69 0.89 0.18
C LEU A 151 -4.40 0.99 -1.32
N LEU A 152 -5.33 1.55 -2.09
CA LEU A 152 -5.21 1.70 -3.54
C LEU A 152 -4.53 3.04 -3.90
N PRO A 153 -3.28 3.06 -4.38
CA PRO A 153 -2.66 4.25 -4.95
C PRO A 153 -3.11 4.41 -6.41
N ILE A 154 -3.81 5.49 -6.72
CA ILE A 154 -4.27 5.82 -8.06
C ILE A 154 -3.36 6.90 -8.64
N THR A 155 -2.62 6.55 -9.70
CA THR A 155 -1.83 7.52 -10.47
C THR A 155 -2.69 8.07 -11.59
N VAL A 156 -2.81 9.40 -11.65
CA VAL A 156 -3.55 10.13 -12.67
C VAL A 156 -2.64 11.14 -13.36
N SER A 157 -3.06 11.66 -14.51
CA SER A 157 -2.36 12.75 -15.18
C SER A 157 -2.32 14.02 -14.30
N GLY A 158 -1.30 14.87 -14.51
CA GLY A 158 -1.22 16.14 -13.80
C GLY A 158 -2.42 17.06 -14.08
N GLU A 159 -2.96 16.99 -15.30
CA GLU A 159 -4.15 17.74 -15.69
C GLU A 159 -5.41 17.26 -14.96
N PHE A 160 -5.58 15.94 -14.84
CA PHE A 160 -6.73 15.38 -14.11
C PHE A 160 -6.59 15.63 -12.60
N LEU A 161 -5.37 15.53 -12.03
CA LEU A 161 -5.13 15.87 -10.64
C LEU A 161 -5.47 17.32 -10.33
N ALA A 162 -5.10 18.26 -11.21
CA ALA A 162 -5.49 19.67 -11.09
C ALA A 162 -7.01 19.86 -11.13
N ALA A 163 -7.71 19.13 -12.01
CA ALA A 163 -9.17 19.14 -12.04
C ALA A 163 -9.81 18.58 -10.76
N VAL A 164 -9.20 17.54 -10.15
CA VAL A 164 -9.65 16.99 -8.85
C VAL A 164 -9.50 18.04 -7.75
N PHE A 165 -8.34 18.70 -7.65
CA PHE A 165 -8.16 19.78 -6.66
C PHE A 165 -9.11 20.93 -6.89
N ALA A 166 -9.29 21.39 -8.15
CA ALA A 166 -10.22 22.46 -8.46
C ALA A 166 -11.68 22.12 -8.10
N ALA A 167 -12.08 20.86 -8.27
CA ALA A 167 -13.42 20.41 -7.87
C ALA A 167 -13.61 20.44 -6.36
N ILE A 168 -12.60 20.05 -5.58
CA ILE A 168 -12.63 20.09 -4.10
C ILE A 168 -12.58 21.54 -3.59
N ASP A 169 -11.79 22.40 -4.22
CA ASP A 169 -11.69 23.83 -3.85
C ASP A 169 -13.01 24.57 -4.13
N GLY A 170 -13.69 24.21 -5.22
CA GLY A 170 -15.01 24.77 -5.59
C GLY A 170 -16.13 24.30 -4.67
N ASP A 171 -16.10 23.01 -4.29
CA ASP A 171 -17.04 22.41 -3.33
C ASP A 171 -16.35 21.30 -2.54
N PRO A 172 -16.03 21.53 -1.24
CA PRO A 172 -15.44 20.52 -0.37
C PRO A 172 -16.28 19.24 -0.20
N ALA A 173 -17.57 19.28 -0.51
CA ALA A 173 -18.47 18.11 -0.47
C ALA A 173 -18.47 17.30 -1.77
N THR A 174 -17.68 17.72 -2.77
CA THR A 174 -17.55 17.00 -4.04
C THR A 174 -17.27 15.52 -3.83
N GLN A 175 -18.01 14.69 -4.56
CA GLN A 175 -17.88 13.24 -4.51
C GLN A 175 -17.09 12.72 -5.70
N PHE A 176 -16.39 11.61 -5.45
CA PHE A 176 -15.59 10.90 -6.45
C PHE A 176 -15.97 9.43 -6.43
N THR A 177 -16.17 8.84 -7.61
CA THR A 177 -16.39 7.41 -7.75
C THR A 177 -15.09 6.72 -8.14
N VAL A 178 -14.72 5.70 -7.36
CA VAL A 178 -13.57 4.83 -7.62
C VAL A 178 -14.10 3.47 -8.05
N ASP A 179 -13.79 3.06 -9.26
CA ASP A 179 -14.13 1.76 -9.82
C ASP A 179 -12.83 1.00 -10.15
N LEU A 180 -12.51 0.01 -9.32
CA LEU A 180 -11.30 -0.80 -9.51
C LEU A 180 -11.48 -1.82 -10.65
N ASP A 181 -12.69 -2.33 -10.88
CA ASP A 181 -12.93 -3.29 -11.95
C ASP A 181 -12.69 -2.65 -13.33
N ASN A 182 -13.19 -1.44 -13.53
CA ASN A 182 -12.99 -0.67 -14.77
C ASN A 182 -11.73 0.20 -14.72
N GLN A 183 -11.05 0.27 -13.56
CA GLN A 183 -9.84 1.08 -13.34
C GLN A 183 -10.10 2.56 -13.65
N THR A 184 -11.17 3.14 -13.12
CA THR A 184 -11.52 4.54 -13.35
C THR A 184 -11.72 5.32 -12.06
N LEU A 185 -11.31 6.59 -12.11
CA LEU A 185 -11.62 7.61 -11.09
C LEU A 185 -12.47 8.68 -11.77
N THR A 186 -13.66 8.95 -11.23
CA THR A 186 -14.62 9.89 -11.79
C THR A 186 -14.94 11.02 -10.82
N ILE A 187 -14.89 12.27 -11.28
CA ILE A 187 -15.37 13.45 -10.55
C ILE A 187 -16.89 13.52 -10.78
N CYS A 188 -17.69 13.21 -9.76
CA CYS A 188 -19.16 13.09 -9.92
C CYS A 188 -19.81 14.39 -10.39
N ALA A 189 -19.33 15.55 -9.94
CA ALA A 189 -19.91 16.85 -10.28
C ALA A 189 -19.83 17.18 -11.77
N THR A 190 -18.78 16.73 -12.46
CA THR A 190 -18.53 17.04 -13.89
C THR A 190 -18.70 15.83 -14.80
N GLY A 191 -18.76 14.62 -14.26
CA GLY A 191 -18.70 13.37 -15.01
C GLY A 191 -17.34 13.09 -15.66
N ARG A 192 -16.33 13.97 -15.46
CA ARG A 192 -14.98 13.75 -15.98
C ARG A 192 -14.36 12.55 -15.31
N SER A 193 -13.82 11.64 -16.11
CA SER A 193 -13.23 10.39 -15.64
C SER A 193 -11.85 10.18 -16.25
N GLU A 194 -10.96 9.57 -15.50
CA GLU A 194 -9.66 9.12 -15.99
C GLU A 194 -9.41 7.67 -15.61
N ARG A 195 -8.78 6.94 -16.54
CA ARG A 195 -8.38 5.56 -16.31
C ARG A 195 -7.01 5.51 -15.65
N PHE A 196 -6.84 4.59 -14.67
CA PHE A 196 -5.56 4.37 -14.01
C PHE A 196 -5.04 2.95 -14.22
N GLU A 197 -3.73 2.79 -14.12
CA GLU A 197 -3.07 1.50 -14.27
C GLU A 197 -2.80 0.85 -12.91
N ILE A 198 -3.03 -0.46 -12.86
CA ILE A 198 -2.69 -1.30 -11.71
C ILE A 198 -2.23 -2.67 -12.21
N ASP A 199 -1.26 -3.26 -11.55
CA ASP A 199 -0.82 -4.63 -11.82
C ASP A 199 -1.99 -5.63 -11.62
N ALA A 200 -2.13 -6.58 -12.57
CA ALA A 200 -3.26 -7.51 -12.58
C ALA A 200 -3.31 -8.41 -11.34
N TYR A 201 -2.15 -8.80 -10.80
CA TYR A 201 -2.06 -9.58 -9.56
C TYR A 201 -2.55 -8.76 -8.36
N LYS A 202 -2.06 -7.52 -8.21
CA LYS A 202 -2.47 -6.62 -7.12
C LYS A 202 -3.95 -6.23 -7.22
N LYS A 203 -4.47 -6.03 -8.43
CA LYS A 203 -5.92 -5.83 -8.67
C LYS A 203 -6.73 -7.01 -8.14
N ARG A 204 -6.34 -8.25 -8.50
CA ARG A 204 -7.01 -9.46 -8.01
C ARG A 204 -6.95 -9.57 -6.49
N CYS A 205 -5.81 -9.27 -5.87
CA CYS A 205 -5.67 -9.26 -4.42
C CYS A 205 -6.63 -8.27 -3.75
N LEU A 206 -6.69 -7.03 -4.22
CA LEU A 206 -7.59 -6.01 -3.66
C LEU A 206 -9.06 -6.38 -3.82
N LEU A 207 -9.50 -6.82 -5.01
CA LEU A 207 -10.90 -7.22 -5.28
C LEU A 207 -11.36 -8.39 -4.41
N ASN A 208 -10.47 -9.31 -4.07
CA ASN A 208 -10.81 -10.48 -3.27
C ASN A 208 -10.47 -10.33 -1.77
N GLY A 209 -9.77 -9.27 -1.39
CA GLY A 209 -9.28 -9.09 -0.01
C GLY A 209 -8.19 -10.08 0.36
N TYR A 210 -7.35 -10.47 -0.61
CA TYR A 210 -6.26 -11.42 -0.43
C TYR A 210 -4.98 -10.72 -0.01
N ASP A 211 -4.25 -11.32 0.93
CA ASP A 211 -2.82 -11.12 1.07
C ASP A 211 -2.05 -12.02 0.07
N ASP A 212 -0.73 -11.92 0.03
CA ASP A 212 0.10 -12.71 -0.89
C ASP A 212 -0.03 -14.22 -0.63
N VAL A 213 -0.27 -14.64 0.63
CA VAL A 213 -0.46 -16.05 1.00
C VAL A 213 -1.84 -16.54 0.56
N ASP A 214 -2.88 -15.74 0.75
CA ASP A 214 -4.24 -16.08 0.31
C ASP A 214 -4.31 -16.21 -1.22
N TYR A 215 -3.59 -15.34 -1.94
CA TYR A 215 -3.47 -15.46 -3.39
C TYR A 215 -2.82 -16.81 -3.79
N LEU A 216 -1.67 -17.16 -3.21
CA LEU A 216 -0.99 -18.44 -3.51
C LEU A 216 -1.91 -19.63 -3.22
N ARG A 217 -2.66 -19.59 -2.12
CA ARG A 217 -3.66 -20.62 -1.82
C ARG A 217 -4.75 -20.69 -2.88
N SER A 218 -5.18 -19.55 -3.43
CA SER A 218 -6.25 -19.51 -4.44
C SER A 218 -5.83 -20.15 -5.77
N ILE A 219 -4.52 -20.21 -6.06
CA ILE A 219 -3.96 -20.82 -7.28
C ILE A 219 -3.25 -22.15 -7.02
N ALA A 220 -3.35 -22.74 -5.82
CA ALA A 220 -2.70 -24.00 -5.46
C ALA A 220 -2.96 -25.15 -6.48
N PRO A 221 -4.20 -25.35 -7.00
CA PRO A 221 -4.43 -26.38 -8.00
C PRO A 221 -3.65 -26.16 -9.31
N GLN A 222 -3.40 -24.91 -9.69
CA GLN A 222 -2.60 -24.57 -10.87
C GLN A 222 -1.12 -24.86 -10.65
N ILE A 223 -0.62 -24.61 -9.43
CA ILE A 223 0.77 -24.91 -9.01
C ILE A 223 0.96 -26.44 -9.04
N GLU A 224 0.04 -27.21 -8.45
CA GLU A 224 0.10 -28.68 -8.45
C GLU A 224 0.06 -29.26 -9.86
N ALA A 225 -0.78 -28.72 -10.75
CA ALA A 225 -0.84 -29.15 -12.15
C ALA A 225 0.47 -28.87 -12.88
N PHE A 226 1.09 -27.72 -12.64
CA PHE A 226 2.39 -27.37 -13.21
C PHE A 226 3.49 -28.31 -12.73
N GLU A 227 3.54 -28.61 -11.43
CA GLU A 227 4.54 -29.53 -10.86
C GLU A 227 4.39 -30.97 -11.40
N GLN A 228 3.15 -31.42 -11.64
CA GLN A 228 2.89 -32.74 -12.23
C GLN A 228 3.32 -32.81 -13.69
N ALA A 229 3.17 -31.73 -14.45
CA ALA A 229 3.55 -31.67 -15.86
C ALA A 229 5.08 -31.59 -16.09
N HIS A 230 5.86 -31.26 -15.03
CA HIS A 230 7.32 -31.09 -15.13
C HIS A 230 8.12 -32.09 -14.26
N LYS A 231 7.46 -33.14 -13.79
CA LYS A 231 8.11 -34.34 -13.20
C LYS A 231 8.49 -35.33 -14.28
#